data_e501d365f95eb31460028a7c4ae9ff9d
#
_entry.id   e501d365f95eb31460028a7c4ae9ff9d
#
_cell.length_a   1.000
_cell.length_b   1.000
_cell.length_c   1.000
_cell.angle_alpha   90.00
_cell.angle_beta   90.00
_cell.angle_gamma   90.00
#
_symmetry.space_group_name_H-M   'P 1'
#
loop_
_entity.id
_entity.type
_entity.pdbx_description
1 polymer ?
#
loop_
_entity_poly.entity_id
_entity_poly.type
_entity_poly.pdbx_seq_one_letter_code
_entity_poly.pdbx_strand_id
1 'polypeptide(L)'
;MRFASDNTSGAAPEIMAALIRANEGYERSYGADAAMERVTALVREIFEVPQAVVYLVATGTAANALSIATHCPPWGAVFCHRHAHIAEDECNAPEFYSGAKLVLVTGESGKITPGTLSAALSTTGESGVHGVQRGMLSLTNVTEA
;
A
#
# COMPACT_ATOMS: atom_id res chain seq x y z
N MET A 1 16.04 -20.87 12.77
CA MET A 1 15.19 -20.15 11.80
C MET A 1 14.14 -19.40 12.60
N ARG A 2 13.93 -18.13 12.35
CA ARG A 2 12.93 -17.30 13.04
C ARG A 2 11.86 -16.91 12.03
N PHE A 3 10.60 -17.15 12.38
CA PHE A 3 9.44 -16.88 11.52
C PHE A 3 8.58 -15.71 12.05
N ALA A 4 9.17 -14.83 12.85
CA ALA A 4 8.42 -13.73 13.46
C ALA A 4 8.09 -12.61 12.45
N SER A 5 9.06 -12.23 11.61
CA SER A 5 8.91 -11.23 10.57
C SER A 5 10.12 -11.27 9.63
N ASP A 6 9.92 -10.88 8.38
CA ASP A 6 10.98 -10.73 7.38
C ASP A 6 11.98 -9.63 7.76
N ASN A 7 11.53 -8.58 8.43
CA ASN A 7 12.38 -7.46 8.85
C ASN A 7 13.32 -7.78 10.02
N THR A 8 13.28 -9.01 10.57
CA THR A 8 14.23 -9.46 11.60
C THR A 8 15.47 -10.13 11.02
N SER A 9 15.51 -10.35 9.72
CA SER A 9 16.64 -10.94 9.00
C SER A 9 17.67 -9.88 8.57
N GLY A 10 18.92 -10.29 8.44
CA GLY A 10 19.92 -9.49 7.73
C GLY A 10 19.62 -9.44 6.22
N ALA A 11 20.09 -8.40 5.55
CA ALA A 11 20.00 -8.32 4.10
C ALA A 11 20.82 -9.44 3.42
N ALA A 12 20.34 -9.93 2.28
CA ALA A 12 21.07 -10.91 1.50
C ALA A 12 22.45 -10.37 1.07
N PRO A 13 23.48 -11.23 0.98
CA PRO A 13 24.83 -10.80 0.60
C PRO A 13 24.88 -10.02 -0.73
N GLU A 14 24.04 -10.40 -1.68
CA GLU A 14 23.93 -9.75 -2.99
C GLU A 14 23.41 -8.31 -2.88
N ILE A 15 22.48 -8.05 -1.95
CA ILE A 15 21.97 -6.70 -1.65
C ILE A 15 23.06 -5.86 -1.02
N MET A 16 23.80 -6.41 -0.04
CA MET A 16 24.92 -5.70 0.58
C MET A 16 26.02 -5.38 -0.43
N ALA A 17 26.34 -6.32 -1.32
CA ALA A 17 27.29 -6.06 -2.40
C ALA A 17 26.81 -4.99 -3.38
N ALA A 18 25.50 -4.94 -3.68
CA ALA A 18 24.93 -3.90 -4.51
C ALA A 18 24.99 -2.51 -3.86
N LEU A 19 24.73 -2.42 -2.55
CA LEU A 19 24.88 -1.18 -1.78
C LEU A 19 26.33 -0.67 -1.80
N ILE A 20 27.32 -1.56 -1.60
CA ILE A 20 28.73 -1.19 -1.68
C ILE A 20 29.07 -0.61 -3.05
N ARG A 21 28.66 -1.26 -4.13
CA ARG A 21 28.88 -0.77 -5.49
C ARG A 21 28.18 0.58 -5.76
N ALA A 22 26.98 0.74 -5.28
CA ALA A 22 26.21 1.98 -5.46
C ALA A 22 26.78 3.16 -4.66
N ASN A 23 27.57 2.89 -3.63
CA ASN A 23 28.24 3.92 -2.82
C ASN A 23 29.55 4.45 -3.45
N GLU A 24 29.92 4.02 -4.62
CA GLU A 24 31.11 4.47 -5.31
C GLU A 24 30.81 5.70 -6.18
N GLY A 25 31.69 6.73 -6.08
CA GLY A 25 31.60 7.92 -6.93
C GLY A 25 30.55 8.94 -6.50
N TYR A 26 29.97 9.62 -7.48
CA TYR A 26 28.98 10.69 -7.31
C TYR A 26 27.79 10.44 -8.26
N GLU A 27 26.59 10.51 -7.72
CA GLU A 27 25.35 10.38 -8.47
C GLU A 27 24.48 11.63 -8.31
N ARG A 28 23.51 11.79 -9.20
CA ARG A 28 22.52 12.86 -9.10
C ARG A 28 21.59 12.58 -7.93
N SER A 29 21.22 13.63 -7.20
CA SER A 29 20.29 13.55 -6.10
C SER A 29 18.82 13.52 -6.55
N TYR A 30 17.91 13.28 -5.59
CA TYR A 30 16.45 13.36 -5.75
C TYR A 30 15.88 12.39 -6.79
N GLY A 31 16.44 11.19 -6.91
CA GLY A 31 15.94 10.15 -7.81
C GLY A 31 16.27 10.40 -9.29
N ALA A 32 17.23 11.27 -9.60
CA ALA A 32 17.72 11.50 -10.95
C ALA A 32 18.97 10.67 -11.29
N ASP A 33 19.25 9.66 -10.50
CA ASP A 33 20.37 8.74 -10.65
C ASP A 33 20.04 7.56 -11.59
N ALA A 34 21.09 6.90 -12.08
CA ALA A 34 20.95 5.77 -12.99
C ALA A 34 20.24 4.53 -12.34
N ALA A 35 20.35 4.38 -11.02
CA ALA A 35 19.66 3.29 -10.33
C ALA A 35 18.13 3.51 -10.34
N MET A 36 17.69 4.73 -10.10
CA MET A 36 16.25 5.07 -10.15
C MET A 36 15.68 4.97 -11.57
N GLU A 37 16.44 5.34 -12.59
CA GLU A 37 16.04 5.15 -13.99
C GLU A 37 15.79 3.66 -14.28
N ARG A 38 16.69 2.78 -13.84
CA ARG A 38 16.54 1.32 -13.99
C ARG A 38 15.36 0.77 -13.21
N VAL A 39 15.15 1.19 -11.95
CA VAL A 39 14.00 0.78 -11.14
C VAL A 39 12.70 1.17 -11.83
N THR A 40 12.60 2.39 -12.32
CA THR A 40 11.42 2.85 -13.06
C THR A 40 11.17 2.04 -14.32
N ALA A 41 12.20 1.73 -15.08
CA ALA A 41 12.08 0.91 -16.28
C ALA A 41 11.59 -0.52 -15.95
N LEU A 42 12.17 -1.16 -14.93
CA LEU A 42 11.78 -2.50 -14.47
C LEU A 42 10.34 -2.54 -13.96
N VAL A 43 9.91 -1.56 -13.18
CA VAL A 43 8.51 -1.49 -12.71
C VAL A 43 7.55 -1.36 -13.89
N ARG A 44 7.86 -0.51 -14.87
CA ARG A 44 7.03 -0.35 -16.08
C ARG A 44 6.94 -1.61 -16.92
N GLU A 45 8.03 -2.35 -17.02
CA GLU A 45 8.07 -3.64 -17.71
C GLU A 45 7.27 -4.72 -16.97
N ILE A 46 7.54 -4.92 -15.67
CA ILE A 46 6.92 -5.99 -14.87
C ILE A 46 5.40 -5.80 -14.77
N PHE A 47 4.94 -4.57 -14.60
CA PHE A 47 3.51 -4.27 -14.47
C PHE A 47 2.83 -3.96 -15.81
N GLU A 48 3.55 -3.99 -16.92
CA GLU A 48 3.05 -3.67 -18.26
C GLU A 48 2.39 -2.27 -18.34
N VAL A 49 2.91 -1.30 -17.57
CA VAL A 49 2.40 0.08 -17.49
C VAL A 49 3.51 1.06 -17.89
N PRO A 50 3.71 1.34 -19.19
CA PRO A 50 4.81 2.17 -19.69
C PRO A 50 4.85 3.60 -19.13
N GLN A 51 3.71 4.14 -18.72
CA GLN A 51 3.56 5.49 -18.17
C GLN A 51 3.61 5.54 -16.64
N ALA A 52 3.86 4.42 -15.94
CA ALA A 52 3.91 4.40 -14.47
C ALA A 52 4.94 5.40 -13.94
N VAL A 53 4.56 6.13 -12.92
CA VAL A 53 5.46 6.96 -12.11
C VAL A 53 5.79 6.20 -10.84
N VAL A 54 7.08 6.11 -10.51
CA VAL A 54 7.58 5.32 -9.40
C VAL A 54 8.14 6.23 -8.33
N TYR A 55 7.66 6.07 -7.11
CA TYR A 55 8.15 6.76 -5.92
C TYR A 55 8.64 5.72 -4.90
N LEU A 56 9.83 5.93 -4.37
CA LEU A 56 10.36 5.12 -3.29
C LEU A 56 9.96 5.72 -1.94
N VAL A 57 9.51 4.88 -1.04
CA VAL A 57 9.15 5.25 0.33
C VAL A 57 9.87 4.35 1.33
N ALA A 58 10.01 4.80 2.57
CA ALA A 58 10.78 4.09 3.58
C ALA A 58 10.09 2.82 4.12
N THR A 59 8.75 2.77 4.10
CA THR A 59 7.96 1.67 4.68
C THR A 59 6.72 1.36 3.83
N GLY A 60 6.18 0.14 4.00
CA GLY A 60 4.89 -0.25 3.43
C GLY A 60 3.74 0.63 3.94
N THR A 61 3.76 0.98 5.23
CA THR A 61 2.78 1.92 5.82
C THR A 61 2.77 3.27 5.10
N ALA A 62 3.94 3.82 4.78
CA ALA A 62 4.02 5.06 4.01
C ALA A 62 3.44 4.89 2.59
N ALA A 63 3.72 3.74 1.93
CA ALA A 63 3.14 3.43 0.63
C ALA A 63 1.61 3.35 0.67
N ASN A 64 1.05 2.63 1.65
CA ASN A 64 -0.38 2.49 1.84
C ASN A 64 -1.06 3.83 2.13
N ALA A 65 -0.54 4.58 3.10
CA ALA A 65 -1.11 5.88 3.48
C ALA A 65 -1.11 6.88 2.32
N LEU A 66 -0.02 6.99 1.57
CA LEU A 66 0.08 7.87 0.41
C LEU A 66 -0.81 7.41 -0.75
N SER A 67 -0.89 6.12 -1.00
CA SER A 67 -1.78 5.56 -2.03
C SER A 67 -3.23 5.87 -1.72
N ILE A 68 -3.67 5.67 -0.48
CA ILE A 68 -5.03 5.98 -0.04
C ILE A 68 -5.29 7.48 -0.13
N ALA A 69 -4.39 8.33 0.37
CA ALA A 69 -4.53 9.79 0.31
C ALA A 69 -4.61 10.33 -1.13
N THR A 70 -3.98 9.64 -2.09
CA THR A 70 -4.00 10.04 -3.49
C THR A 70 -5.30 9.63 -4.19
N HIS A 71 -5.92 8.51 -3.80
CA HIS A 71 -7.04 7.92 -4.52
C HIS A 71 -8.40 8.07 -3.81
N CYS A 72 -8.42 8.37 -2.52
CA CYS A 72 -9.65 8.50 -1.75
C CYS A 72 -9.74 9.89 -1.10
N PRO A 73 -10.79 10.66 -1.37
CA PRO A 73 -10.97 11.97 -0.72
C PRO A 73 -11.34 11.80 0.76
N PRO A 74 -11.16 12.85 1.61
CA PRO A 74 -11.42 12.77 3.05
C PRO A 74 -12.84 12.39 3.45
N TRP A 75 -13.81 12.60 2.58
CA TRP A 75 -15.21 12.18 2.78
C TRP A 75 -15.51 10.81 2.18
N GLY A 76 -14.49 10.10 1.68
CA GLY A 76 -14.60 8.78 1.09
C GLY A 76 -14.47 7.66 2.11
N ALA A 77 -14.92 6.48 1.72
CA ALA A 77 -14.73 5.24 2.43
C ALA A 77 -13.71 4.36 1.69
N VAL A 78 -12.78 3.81 2.43
CA VAL A 78 -11.86 2.76 1.97
C VAL A 78 -12.35 1.43 2.54
N PHE A 79 -12.83 0.56 1.66
CA PHE A 79 -13.24 -0.79 2.05
C PHE A 79 -12.02 -1.68 2.13
N CYS A 80 -11.83 -2.37 3.24
CA CYS A 80 -10.74 -3.32 3.42
C CYS A 80 -11.20 -4.50 4.28
N HIS A 81 -10.52 -5.63 4.21
CA HIS A 81 -10.81 -6.73 5.14
C HIS A 81 -10.49 -6.29 6.57
N ARG A 82 -11.27 -6.79 7.55
CA ARG A 82 -11.06 -6.45 8.97
C ARG A 82 -9.67 -6.79 9.49
N HIS A 83 -9.02 -7.80 8.92
CA HIS A 83 -7.64 -8.21 9.22
C HIS A 83 -6.64 -7.71 8.17
N ALA A 84 -6.98 -6.68 7.41
CA ALA A 84 -6.01 -6.03 6.52
C ALA A 84 -4.98 -5.27 7.33
N HIS A 85 -3.73 -5.29 6.90
CA HIS A 85 -2.62 -4.58 7.53
C HIS A 85 -2.95 -3.09 7.77
N ILE A 86 -3.60 -2.43 6.81
CA ILE A 86 -4.02 -1.02 6.95
C ILE A 86 -5.03 -0.77 8.08
N ALA A 87 -5.74 -1.81 8.53
CA ALA A 87 -6.72 -1.72 9.60
C ALA A 87 -6.13 -2.06 10.98
N GLU A 88 -5.17 -2.99 11.05
CA GLU A 88 -4.67 -3.54 12.32
C GLU A 88 -3.28 -3.02 12.70
N ASP A 89 -2.36 -2.85 11.73
CA ASP A 89 -0.93 -2.71 12.02
C ASP A 89 -0.28 -1.41 11.52
N GLU A 90 -1.06 -0.40 11.15
CA GLU A 90 -0.55 0.88 10.65
C GLU A 90 -0.87 2.10 11.54
N CYS A 91 -1.33 1.86 12.76
CA CYS A 91 -1.52 2.89 13.78
C CYS A 91 -2.31 4.12 13.27
N ASN A 92 -3.40 3.90 12.54
CA ASN A 92 -4.25 4.92 11.90
C ASN A 92 -3.52 5.81 10.86
N ALA A 93 -2.36 5.43 10.35
CA ALA A 93 -1.67 6.23 9.34
C ALA A 93 -2.51 6.43 8.06
N PRO A 94 -3.22 5.40 7.53
CA PRO A 94 -4.12 5.58 6.39
C PRO A 94 -5.18 6.64 6.62
N GLU A 95 -5.88 6.59 7.76
CA GLU A 95 -6.93 7.55 8.11
C GLU A 95 -6.35 8.94 8.38
N PHE A 96 -5.22 9.02 9.08
CA PHE A 96 -4.59 10.28 9.41
C PHE A 96 -4.18 11.08 8.18
N TYR A 97 -3.53 10.43 7.22
CA TYR A 97 -3.01 11.12 6.04
C TYR A 97 -4.06 11.33 4.94
N SER A 98 -5.08 10.49 4.86
CA SER A 98 -6.14 10.63 3.87
C SER A 98 -7.36 11.38 4.39
N GLY A 99 -7.64 11.31 5.70
CA GLY A 99 -8.91 11.73 6.30
C GLY A 99 -10.07 10.80 5.94
N ALA A 100 -9.86 9.79 5.11
CA ALA A 100 -10.87 8.83 4.70
C ALA A 100 -11.21 7.85 5.83
N LYS A 101 -12.42 7.30 5.82
CA LYS A 101 -12.87 6.32 6.80
C LYS A 101 -12.59 4.91 6.29
N LEU A 102 -11.95 4.06 7.10
CA LEU A 102 -11.92 2.63 6.83
C LEU A 102 -13.29 2.01 7.11
N VAL A 103 -13.80 1.24 6.16
CA VAL A 103 -15.01 0.42 6.28
C VAL A 103 -14.59 -1.04 6.23
N LEU A 104 -14.71 -1.72 7.38
CA LEU A 104 -14.24 -3.08 7.54
C LEU A 104 -15.21 -4.07 6.92
N VAL A 105 -14.73 -4.86 5.98
CA VAL A 105 -15.46 -5.93 5.31
C VAL A 105 -15.06 -7.26 5.95
N THR A 106 -16.05 -8.10 6.22
CA THR A 106 -15.83 -9.46 6.73
C THR A 106 -15.60 -10.44 5.59
N GLY A 107 -14.90 -11.52 5.89
CA GLY A 107 -14.67 -12.63 4.96
C GLY A 107 -13.89 -13.74 5.64
N GLU A 108 -13.97 -14.95 5.12
CA GLU A 108 -13.20 -16.07 5.63
C GLU A 108 -11.75 -16.02 5.16
N SER A 109 -10.83 -16.43 6.01
CA SER A 109 -9.39 -16.50 5.70
C SER A 109 -8.81 -15.18 5.14
N GLY A 110 -9.20 -14.06 5.73
CA GLY A 110 -8.69 -12.75 5.34
C GLY A 110 -9.14 -12.24 3.96
N LYS A 111 -10.11 -12.89 3.30
CA LYS A 111 -10.50 -12.61 1.91
C LYS A 111 -11.83 -11.90 1.80
N ILE A 112 -11.86 -10.84 1.01
CA ILE A 112 -13.10 -10.19 0.58
C ILE A 112 -13.63 -10.93 -0.66
N THR A 113 -14.92 -11.26 -0.63
CA THR A 113 -15.63 -11.80 -1.80
C THR A 113 -16.53 -10.73 -2.43
N PRO A 114 -16.95 -10.88 -3.68
CA PRO A 114 -17.92 -9.97 -4.29
C PRO A 114 -19.21 -9.82 -3.45
N GLY A 115 -19.66 -10.91 -2.81
CA GLY A 115 -20.84 -10.89 -1.96
C GLY A 115 -20.66 -10.08 -0.68
N THR A 116 -19.54 -10.28 0.04
CA THR A 116 -19.24 -9.52 1.27
C THR A 116 -18.99 -8.05 0.98
N LEU A 117 -18.33 -7.74 -0.14
CA LEU A 117 -18.14 -6.37 -0.58
C LEU A 117 -19.48 -5.71 -0.95
N SER A 118 -20.34 -6.40 -1.71
CA SER A 118 -21.67 -5.90 -2.08
C SER A 118 -22.52 -5.57 -0.86
N ALA A 119 -22.48 -6.43 0.17
CA ALA A 119 -23.18 -6.17 1.42
C ALA A 119 -22.66 -4.91 2.14
N ALA A 120 -21.35 -4.70 2.20
CA ALA A 120 -20.76 -3.49 2.77
C ALA A 120 -21.08 -2.23 1.95
N LEU A 121 -21.08 -2.35 0.63
CA LEU A 121 -21.42 -1.24 -0.27
C LEU A 121 -22.89 -0.84 -0.14
N SER A 122 -23.82 -1.79 0.08
CA SER A 122 -25.25 -1.50 0.20
C SER A 122 -25.59 -0.64 1.42
N THR A 123 -24.78 -0.69 2.46
CA THR A 123 -24.99 0.10 3.69
C THR A 123 -24.16 1.40 3.72
N THR A 124 -23.38 1.66 2.68
CA THR A 124 -22.50 2.83 2.62
C THR A 124 -22.98 3.82 1.56
N GLY A 125 -23.01 5.11 1.91
CA GLY A 125 -23.44 6.19 1.00
C GLY A 125 -24.95 6.40 0.94
N GLU A 126 -25.76 5.66 1.70
CA GLU A 126 -27.23 5.81 1.73
C GLU A 126 -27.67 7.06 2.52
N SER A 127 -26.84 7.57 3.42
CA SER A 127 -27.13 8.74 4.25
C SER A 127 -26.88 10.10 3.55
N GLY A 128 -26.73 10.10 2.25
CA GLY A 128 -26.47 11.32 1.47
C GLY A 128 -25.21 12.04 1.99
N VAL A 129 -25.30 13.34 2.23
CA VAL A 129 -24.18 14.16 2.70
C VAL A 129 -23.76 13.88 4.16
N HIS A 130 -24.54 13.12 4.89
CA HIS A 130 -24.24 12.75 6.29
C HIS A 130 -23.38 11.51 6.44
N GLY A 131 -23.24 10.71 5.37
CA GLY A 131 -22.43 9.50 5.34
C GLY A 131 -21.23 9.62 4.43
N VAL A 132 -20.20 8.81 4.71
CA VAL A 132 -19.05 8.71 3.81
C VAL A 132 -19.48 8.16 2.45
N GLN A 133 -18.82 8.65 1.40
CA GLN A 133 -19.08 8.20 0.04
C GLN A 133 -18.20 6.99 -0.30
N ARG A 134 -18.67 6.13 -1.21
CA ARG A 134 -17.88 5.00 -1.69
C ARG A 134 -16.67 5.52 -2.44
N GLY A 135 -15.47 5.24 -1.95
CA GLY A 135 -14.22 5.77 -2.50
C GLY A 135 -13.33 4.70 -3.11
N MET A 136 -12.87 3.76 -2.32
CA MET A 136 -11.79 2.86 -2.71
C MET A 136 -11.97 1.47 -2.09
N LEU A 137 -11.51 0.43 -2.78
CA LEU A 137 -11.30 -0.91 -2.25
C LEU A 137 -9.80 -1.16 -2.11
N SER A 138 -9.37 -1.53 -0.91
CA SER A 138 -8.02 -2.01 -0.64
C SER A 138 -8.05 -3.52 -0.41
N LEU A 139 -7.26 -4.24 -1.21
CA LEU A 139 -7.11 -5.69 -1.10
C LEU A 139 -5.73 -6.03 -0.58
N THR A 140 -5.67 -6.78 0.49
CA THR A 140 -4.42 -7.33 1.03
C THR A 140 -4.24 -8.75 0.50
N ASN A 141 -3.16 -8.97 -0.18
CA ASN A 141 -2.77 -10.24 -0.78
C ASN A 141 -1.39 -10.59 -0.28
N VAL A 142 -1.28 -11.40 0.50
CA VAL A 142 -1.51 -12.32 1.52
C VAL A 142 -1.74 -11.60 2.85
N THR A 143 -2.73 -11.97 3.63
CA THR A 143 -2.90 -11.46 5.01
C THR A 143 -2.02 -12.25 5.97
N GLU A 144 -1.71 -11.63 7.09
CA GLU A 144 -0.96 -12.24 8.19
C GLU A 144 -1.87 -13.09 9.12
N ALA A 145 -3.18 -13.13 8.86
CA ALA A 145 -4.20 -13.83 9.64
C ALA A 145 -4.72 -15.09 8.94
#